data_cca8115dc4445614490a4e7b884fbb88
#
_entry.id   cca8115dc4445614490a4e7b884fbb88
#
_cell.length_a   1.000
_cell.length_b   1.000
_cell.length_c   1.000
_cell.angle_alpha   90.00
_cell.angle_beta   90.00
_cell.angle_gamma   90.00
#
_symmetry.space_group_name_H-M   'P 1'
#
loop_
_entity.id
_entity.type
_entity.pdbx_description
1 polymer ?
#
loop_
_entity_poly.entity_id
_entity_poly.type
_entity_poly.pdbx_seq_one_letter_code
_entity_poly.pdbx_strand_id
1 'polypeptide(L)'
;MRLYIEKKSVRADGTCCIRVYEQINRKSIRVSTGLYVNPEYWDAISQRVKGGKDAKMMNNALSAIANRVSSAIFNAKASGKVAEIDTDFVTAAIAGRDISRKDDLIEFIYRLAKTKKKEKTMNSYVCLARRIEKMACCTRIEDVDRKFMQDFLDSLEGLKPNTKVQYMRVLKSTIRVAIDDGFQINPNYRTIKLKLQETMKRSLTIEKVRAIFNATYKRKNLQIARDLFILVVFLRGINLSDLFSLTEDNIVDGRIVYNRKKTGKLYSLKIEPEAQELIDKYKSGRYLFHPYENQKKVTDIICSKMKMLHYTSGEKSGEIIEPKMTLYWARHTWATLAYELDIPRDVISEGLGHSFGAAVTGVYIRTNDKKVDAANRKVIDYILQCQR
;
A
#
# COMPACT_ATOMS: atom_id res chain seq x y z
N MET A 1 -26.23 -22.70 12.47
CA MET A 1 -24.99 -22.03 12.91
C MET A 1 -24.27 -22.90 13.95
N ARG A 2 -22.93 -22.97 13.91
CA ARG A 2 -22.10 -23.73 14.85
C ARG A 2 -20.91 -22.88 15.29
N LEU A 3 -20.56 -22.93 16.58
CA LEU A 3 -19.31 -22.38 17.11
C LEU A 3 -18.26 -23.48 17.22
N TYR A 4 -17.00 -23.19 16.85
CA TYR A 4 -15.92 -24.15 16.91
C TYR A 4 -14.56 -23.46 17.08
N ILE A 5 -13.55 -24.20 17.49
CA ILE A 5 -12.16 -23.77 17.50
C ILE A 5 -11.33 -24.54 16.47
N GLU A 6 -10.36 -23.89 15.88
CA GLU A 6 -9.45 -24.51 14.91
C GLU A 6 -8.16 -24.93 15.63
N LYS A 7 -8.14 -26.18 16.13
CA LYS A 7 -7.03 -26.72 16.96
C LYS A 7 -5.65 -26.67 16.27
N LYS A 8 -5.61 -26.54 14.94
CA LYS A 8 -4.34 -26.42 14.19
C LYS A 8 -3.76 -25.00 14.20
N SER A 9 -4.52 -24.01 14.68
CA SER A 9 -4.17 -22.58 14.67
C SER A 9 -4.05 -22.03 16.10
N VAL A 10 -3.12 -22.61 16.89
CA VAL A 10 -2.81 -22.15 18.23
C VAL A 10 -1.88 -20.95 18.15
N ARG A 11 -2.16 -19.90 18.91
CA ARG A 11 -1.31 -18.72 19.06
C ARG A 11 -0.12 -19.00 19.97
N ALA A 12 0.86 -18.11 19.98
CA ALA A 12 2.02 -18.20 20.86
C ALA A 12 1.65 -18.18 22.37
N ASP A 13 0.48 -17.62 22.71
CA ASP A 13 -0.08 -17.60 24.08
C ASP A 13 -0.88 -18.87 24.43
N GLY A 14 -0.87 -19.90 23.59
CA GLY A 14 -1.59 -21.16 23.80
C GLY A 14 -3.09 -21.09 23.52
N THR A 15 -3.62 -19.99 23.02
CA THR A 15 -5.06 -19.82 22.75
C THR A 15 -5.43 -20.08 21.30
N CYS A 16 -6.70 -20.49 21.06
CA CYS A 16 -7.30 -20.63 19.75
C CYS A 16 -8.47 -19.66 19.58
N CYS A 17 -8.64 -19.16 18.36
CA CYS A 17 -9.79 -18.34 18.01
C CYS A 17 -11.06 -19.18 17.95
N ILE A 18 -12.13 -18.71 18.61
CA ILE A 18 -13.48 -19.26 18.43
C ILE A 18 -14.09 -18.68 17.14
N ARG A 19 -14.62 -19.54 16.29
CA ARG A 19 -15.17 -19.20 14.99
C ARG A 19 -16.64 -19.59 14.87
N VAL A 20 -17.37 -18.81 14.10
CA VAL A 20 -18.72 -19.16 13.60
C VAL A 20 -18.58 -19.95 12.31
N TYR A 21 -19.32 -21.03 12.21
CA TYR A 21 -19.50 -21.80 10.98
C TYR A 21 -20.99 -21.80 10.59
N GLU A 22 -21.27 -21.51 9.35
CA GLU A 22 -22.60 -21.61 8.74
C GLU A 22 -22.49 -22.14 7.32
N GLN A 23 -23.51 -22.87 6.89
CA GLN A 23 -23.60 -23.33 5.51
C GLN A 23 -24.88 -22.78 4.86
N ILE A 24 -24.69 -21.99 3.80
CA ILE A 24 -25.78 -21.34 3.07
C ILE A 24 -25.56 -21.55 1.56
N ASN A 25 -26.57 -22.02 0.86
CA ASN A 25 -26.53 -22.26 -0.59
C ASN A 25 -25.30 -23.10 -1.03
N ARG A 26 -24.98 -24.15 -0.27
CA ARG A 26 -23.81 -25.04 -0.47
C ARG A 26 -22.44 -24.36 -0.30
N LYS A 27 -22.41 -23.08 0.14
CA LYS A 27 -21.17 -22.38 0.49
C LYS A 27 -20.98 -22.42 2.00
N SER A 28 -19.76 -22.75 2.43
CA SER A 28 -19.39 -22.70 3.86
C SER A 28 -18.82 -21.34 4.22
N ILE A 29 -19.40 -20.70 5.24
CA ILE A 29 -18.99 -19.42 5.78
C ILE A 29 -18.29 -19.69 7.11
N ARG A 30 -17.08 -19.16 7.28
CA ARG A 30 -16.25 -19.32 8.48
C ARG A 30 -15.70 -17.96 8.89
N VAL A 31 -16.14 -17.46 10.06
CA VAL A 31 -15.79 -16.11 10.54
C VAL A 31 -15.28 -16.18 11.96
N SER A 32 -14.23 -15.41 12.27
CA SER A 32 -13.70 -15.24 13.61
C SER A 32 -14.67 -14.45 14.48
N THR A 33 -14.90 -14.89 15.73
CA THR A 33 -15.66 -14.12 16.72
C THR A 33 -14.83 -13.01 17.38
N GLY A 34 -13.49 -13.04 17.22
CA GLY A 34 -12.57 -12.18 17.96
C GLY A 34 -12.30 -12.66 19.39
N LEU A 35 -12.94 -13.75 19.86
CA LEU A 35 -12.71 -14.35 21.17
C LEU A 35 -11.75 -15.52 21.05
N TYR A 36 -10.89 -15.66 22.05
CA TYR A 36 -9.82 -16.67 22.08
C TYR A 36 -9.94 -17.47 23.37
N VAL A 37 -9.72 -18.77 23.28
CA VAL A 37 -9.82 -19.71 24.42
C VAL A 37 -8.70 -20.73 24.36
N ASN A 38 -8.22 -21.18 25.53
CA ASN A 38 -7.36 -22.36 25.61
C ASN A 38 -8.16 -23.59 25.12
N PRO A 39 -7.62 -24.38 24.13
CA PRO A 39 -8.32 -25.56 23.59
C PRO A 39 -8.82 -26.56 24.63
N GLU A 40 -8.13 -26.69 25.78
CA GLU A 40 -8.52 -27.58 26.87
C GLU A 40 -9.82 -27.16 27.57
N TYR A 41 -10.14 -25.87 27.57
CA TYR A 41 -11.36 -25.32 28.15
C TYR A 41 -12.54 -25.30 27.19
N TRP A 42 -12.35 -25.69 25.91
CA TRP A 42 -13.40 -25.70 24.94
C TRP A 42 -14.18 -27.01 24.89
N ASP A 43 -15.45 -26.96 25.17
CA ASP A 43 -16.36 -28.08 24.94
C ASP A 43 -17.03 -27.99 23.56
N ALA A 44 -16.65 -28.91 22.67
CA ALA A 44 -17.16 -28.96 21.33
C ALA A 44 -18.63 -29.41 21.22
N ILE A 45 -19.15 -30.13 22.23
CA ILE A 45 -20.54 -30.64 22.26
C ILE A 45 -21.48 -29.50 22.64
N SER A 46 -21.23 -28.88 23.80
CA SER A 46 -22.04 -27.73 24.24
C SER A 46 -21.69 -26.43 23.52
N GLN A 47 -20.58 -26.38 22.80
CA GLN A 47 -20.05 -25.18 22.14
C GLN A 47 -19.83 -24.04 23.15
N ARG A 48 -19.28 -24.35 24.32
CA ARG A 48 -19.07 -23.47 25.46
C ARG A 48 -17.68 -23.62 26.06
N VAL A 49 -17.29 -22.59 26.80
CA VAL A 49 -16.06 -22.58 27.57
C VAL A 49 -16.36 -23.18 28.97
N LYS A 50 -15.71 -24.28 29.34
CA LYS A 50 -15.92 -24.99 30.60
C LYS A 50 -14.94 -24.60 31.73
N GLY A 51 -13.86 -23.87 31.42
CA GLY A 51 -12.83 -23.53 32.39
C GLY A 51 -12.27 -22.13 32.20
N GLY A 52 -11.52 -21.67 33.25
CA GLY A 52 -10.91 -20.35 33.26
C GLY A 52 -11.72 -19.29 33.99
N LYS A 53 -11.04 -18.26 34.51
CA LYS A 53 -11.67 -17.19 35.32
C LYS A 53 -12.79 -16.44 34.59
N ASP A 54 -12.69 -16.35 33.26
CA ASP A 54 -13.58 -15.55 32.40
C ASP A 54 -14.64 -16.41 31.68
N ALA A 55 -14.77 -17.71 32.01
CA ALA A 55 -15.65 -18.62 31.26
C ALA A 55 -17.11 -18.15 31.21
N LYS A 56 -17.65 -17.63 32.31
CA LYS A 56 -19.02 -17.08 32.34
C LYS A 56 -19.19 -15.87 31.45
N MET A 57 -18.26 -14.93 31.50
CA MET A 57 -18.29 -13.70 30.68
C MET A 57 -18.12 -14.06 29.19
N MET A 58 -17.23 -14.97 28.87
CA MET A 58 -16.97 -15.44 27.51
C MET A 58 -18.19 -16.17 26.94
N ASN A 59 -18.85 -17.02 27.73
CA ASN A 59 -20.05 -17.72 27.33
C ASN A 59 -21.25 -16.76 27.10
N ASN A 60 -21.32 -15.68 27.89
CA ASN A 60 -22.33 -14.63 27.66
C ASN A 60 -22.08 -13.89 26.33
N ALA A 61 -20.83 -13.55 26.07
CA ALA A 61 -20.43 -12.93 24.81
C ALA A 61 -20.71 -13.84 23.59
N LEU A 62 -20.37 -15.14 23.70
CA LEU A 62 -20.67 -16.13 22.66
C LEU A 62 -22.17 -16.30 22.43
N SER A 63 -22.99 -16.27 23.49
CA SER A 63 -24.46 -16.33 23.36
C SER A 63 -24.99 -15.09 22.65
N ALA A 64 -24.49 -13.91 22.99
CA ALA A 64 -24.90 -12.67 22.34
C ALA A 64 -24.52 -12.67 20.84
N ILE A 65 -23.32 -13.15 20.50
CA ILE A 65 -22.88 -13.31 19.10
C ILE A 65 -23.79 -14.31 18.37
N ALA A 66 -24.03 -15.49 18.98
CA ALA A 66 -24.87 -16.52 18.39
C ALA A 66 -26.29 -16.03 18.10
N ASN A 67 -26.90 -15.32 19.03
CA ASN A 67 -28.23 -14.75 18.87
C ASN A 67 -28.26 -13.70 17.75
N ARG A 68 -27.29 -12.78 17.70
CA ARG A 68 -27.20 -11.76 16.63
C ARG A 68 -27.07 -12.40 15.25
N VAL A 69 -26.15 -13.34 15.08
CA VAL A 69 -25.93 -14.00 13.81
C VAL A 69 -27.16 -14.80 13.36
N SER A 70 -27.77 -15.56 14.28
CA SER A 70 -28.95 -16.36 13.97
C SER A 70 -30.15 -15.49 13.58
N SER A 71 -30.40 -14.40 14.32
CA SER A 71 -31.46 -13.44 14.02
C SER A 71 -31.24 -12.75 12.67
N ALA A 72 -30.00 -12.34 12.38
CA ALA A 72 -29.66 -11.70 11.11
C ALA A 72 -29.89 -12.65 9.92
N ILE A 73 -29.42 -13.90 10.02
CA ILE A 73 -29.62 -14.92 8.98
C ILE A 73 -31.11 -15.23 8.81
N PHE A 74 -31.86 -15.35 9.91
CA PHE A 74 -33.30 -15.58 9.87
C PHE A 74 -34.03 -14.46 9.13
N ASN A 75 -33.75 -13.20 9.50
CA ASN A 75 -34.36 -12.02 8.88
C ASN A 75 -34.02 -11.91 7.37
N ALA A 76 -32.77 -12.21 6.99
CA ALA A 76 -32.36 -12.22 5.59
C ALA A 76 -33.09 -13.33 4.79
N LYS A 77 -33.26 -14.51 5.38
CA LYS A 77 -34.03 -15.61 4.77
C LYS A 77 -35.49 -15.23 4.63
N ALA A 78 -36.12 -14.67 5.66
CA ALA A 78 -37.51 -14.22 5.67
C ALA A 78 -37.78 -13.11 4.64
N SER A 79 -36.77 -12.27 4.36
CA SER A 79 -36.86 -11.17 3.38
C SER A 79 -36.46 -11.61 1.95
N GLY A 80 -36.22 -12.89 1.70
CA GLY A 80 -35.79 -13.40 0.38
C GLY A 80 -34.35 -13.05 -0.01
N LYS A 81 -33.54 -12.50 0.90
CA LYS A 81 -32.18 -12.00 0.66
C LYS A 81 -31.08 -13.02 0.94
N VAL A 82 -31.37 -14.31 0.72
CA VAL A 82 -30.44 -15.41 1.02
C VAL A 82 -29.12 -15.30 0.22
N ALA A 83 -29.17 -14.71 -0.98
CA ALA A 83 -28.00 -14.49 -1.81
C ALA A 83 -27.02 -13.43 -1.23
N GLU A 84 -27.49 -12.55 -0.36
CA GLU A 84 -26.67 -11.52 0.30
C GLU A 84 -25.90 -12.05 1.52
N ILE A 85 -26.20 -13.28 1.98
CA ILE A 85 -25.54 -13.88 3.13
C ILE A 85 -24.19 -14.46 2.72
N ASP A 86 -23.16 -13.68 2.96
CA ASP A 86 -21.75 -14.01 2.73
C ASP A 86 -20.91 -13.87 4.01
N THR A 87 -19.59 -13.97 3.88
CA THR A 87 -18.66 -13.81 5.01
C THR A 87 -18.73 -12.41 5.63
N ASP A 88 -18.95 -11.37 4.81
CA ASP A 88 -19.03 -9.98 5.26
C ASP A 88 -20.33 -9.75 6.03
N PHE A 89 -21.44 -10.33 5.58
CA PHE A 89 -22.72 -10.34 6.27
C PHE A 89 -22.60 -10.94 7.68
N VAL A 90 -22.00 -12.13 7.79
CA VAL A 90 -21.84 -12.79 9.10
C VAL A 90 -20.86 -12.01 9.99
N THR A 91 -19.82 -11.41 9.42
CA THR A 91 -18.87 -10.55 10.16
C THR A 91 -19.58 -9.32 10.74
N ALA A 92 -20.46 -8.68 9.96
CA ALA A 92 -21.25 -7.55 10.42
C ALA A 92 -22.22 -7.96 11.55
N ALA A 93 -22.88 -9.11 11.43
CA ALA A 93 -23.75 -9.65 12.46
C ALA A 93 -23.01 -9.95 13.78
N ILE A 94 -21.80 -10.53 13.71
CA ILE A 94 -20.95 -10.76 14.87
C ILE A 94 -20.65 -9.44 15.59
N ALA A 95 -20.33 -8.39 14.82
CA ALA A 95 -20.01 -7.06 15.33
C ALA A 95 -21.26 -6.30 15.87
N GLY A 96 -22.46 -6.88 15.73
CA GLY A 96 -23.70 -6.22 16.14
C GLY A 96 -24.15 -5.08 15.23
N ARG A 97 -23.68 -5.07 13.97
CA ARG A 97 -24.09 -4.07 12.98
C ARG A 97 -25.43 -4.42 12.40
N ASP A 98 -26.28 -3.42 12.23
CA ASP A 98 -27.58 -3.59 11.56
C ASP A 98 -27.35 -3.75 10.04
N ILE A 99 -27.41 -4.98 9.57
CA ILE A 99 -27.17 -5.37 8.18
C ILE A 99 -28.28 -4.87 7.25
N SER A 100 -29.46 -4.52 7.81
CA SER A 100 -30.57 -3.98 7.04
C SER A 100 -30.41 -2.47 6.72
N ARG A 101 -29.45 -1.80 7.33
CA ARG A 101 -29.22 -0.36 7.17
C ARG A 101 -28.25 -0.06 6.03
N LYS A 102 -28.81 0.29 4.88
CA LYS A 102 -28.04 0.86 3.75
C LYS A 102 -27.25 2.13 4.13
N ASP A 103 -27.56 2.71 5.29
CA ASP A 103 -27.03 3.98 5.80
C ASP A 103 -25.87 3.81 6.82
N ASP A 104 -25.44 2.60 7.17
CA ASP A 104 -24.27 2.38 8.02
C ASP A 104 -22.98 2.82 7.32
N LEU A 105 -22.19 3.67 7.97
CA LEU A 105 -20.98 4.25 7.41
C LEU A 105 -19.92 3.18 7.09
N ILE A 106 -19.74 2.18 7.94
CA ILE A 106 -18.73 1.15 7.78
C ILE A 106 -19.10 0.23 6.61
N GLU A 107 -20.35 -0.16 6.51
CA GLU A 107 -20.85 -0.95 5.39
C GLU A 107 -20.72 -0.19 4.07
N PHE A 108 -21.05 1.10 4.08
CA PHE A 108 -20.88 1.97 2.92
C PHE A 108 -19.40 2.01 2.48
N ILE A 109 -18.46 2.17 3.42
CA ILE A 109 -17.02 2.19 3.11
C ILE A 109 -16.59 0.86 2.48
N TYR A 110 -17.01 -0.29 3.02
CA TYR A 110 -16.68 -1.59 2.44
C TYR A 110 -17.28 -1.79 1.05
N ARG A 111 -18.54 -1.37 0.84
CA ARG A 111 -19.17 -1.39 -0.47
C ARG A 111 -18.40 -0.51 -1.46
N LEU A 112 -18.05 0.69 -1.05
CA LEU A 112 -17.23 1.60 -1.86
C LEU A 112 -15.82 1.05 -2.13
N ALA A 113 -15.20 0.35 -1.19
CA ALA A 113 -13.91 -0.31 -1.38
C ALA A 113 -13.98 -1.32 -2.54
N LYS A 114 -15.04 -2.14 -2.61
CA LYS A 114 -15.25 -3.15 -3.67
C LYS A 114 -15.35 -2.53 -5.08
N THR A 115 -15.74 -1.26 -5.21
CA THR A 115 -15.80 -0.56 -6.51
C THR A 115 -14.43 -0.10 -7.01
N LYS A 116 -13.39 -0.13 -6.18
CA LYS A 116 -12.07 0.41 -6.54
C LYS A 116 -11.26 -0.59 -7.36
N LYS A 117 -10.93 -0.23 -8.59
CA LYS A 117 -10.15 -1.09 -9.50
C LYS A 117 -8.71 -1.36 -9.03
N LYS A 118 -8.09 -0.42 -8.29
CA LYS A 118 -6.70 -0.53 -7.82
C LYS A 118 -6.67 -1.09 -6.41
N GLU A 119 -6.02 -2.21 -6.18
CA GLU A 119 -5.87 -2.89 -4.89
C GLU A 119 -5.38 -1.95 -3.76
N LYS A 120 -4.36 -1.13 -4.02
CA LYS A 120 -3.88 -0.14 -3.04
C LYS A 120 -4.95 0.87 -2.64
N THR A 121 -5.80 1.29 -3.57
CA THR A 121 -6.91 2.20 -3.27
C THR A 121 -7.97 1.46 -2.46
N MET A 122 -8.37 0.26 -2.87
CA MET A 122 -9.28 -0.60 -2.13
C MET A 122 -8.81 -0.79 -0.68
N ASN A 123 -7.54 -1.17 -0.49
CA ASN A 123 -6.94 -1.37 0.83
C ASN A 123 -6.98 -0.10 1.70
N SER A 124 -6.87 1.10 1.13
CA SER A 124 -6.99 2.36 1.88
C SER A 124 -8.40 2.54 2.48
N TYR A 125 -9.46 2.15 1.75
CA TYR A 125 -10.83 2.17 2.27
C TYR A 125 -11.06 1.06 3.32
N VAL A 126 -10.53 -0.14 3.08
CA VAL A 126 -10.60 -1.24 4.07
C VAL A 126 -9.90 -0.84 5.37
N CYS A 127 -8.72 -0.22 5.30
CA CYS A 127 -8.02 0.29 6.48
C CYS A 127 -8.83 1.37 7.21
N LEU A 128 -9.51 2.26 6.47
CA LEU A 128 -10.41 3.25 7.04
C LEU A 128 -11.56 2.59 7.80
N ALA A 129 -12.27 1.65 7.17
CA ALA A 129 -13.38 0.93 7.80
C ALA A 129 -12.95 0.26 9.10
N ARG A 130 -11.84 -0.51 9.07
CA ARG A 130 -11.28 -1.16 10.25
C ARG A 130 -10.88 -0.19 11.37
N ARG A 131 -10.50 1.04 11.01
CA ARG A 131 -10.14 2.05 12.01
C ARG A 131 -11.39 2.63 12.66
N ILE A 132 -12.46 2.88 11.90
CA ILE A 132 -13.75 3.34 12.43
C ILE A 132 -14.40 2.23 13.28
N GLU A 133 -14.30 0.97 12.88
CA GLU A 133 -14.77 -0.18 13.68
C GLU A 133 -14.18 -0.19 15.09
N LYS A 134 -12.90 0.18 15.23
CA LYS A 134 -12.22 0.22 16.54
C LYS A 134 -12.74 1.35 17.45
N MET A 135 -13.44 2.32 16.92
CA MET A 135 -14.08 3.38 17.71
C MET A 135 -15.35 2.87 18.43
N ALA A 136 -15.80 1.64 18.12
CA ALA A 136 -17.01 1.02 18.68
C ALA A 136 -18.28 1.87 18.56
N CYS A 137 -18.32 2.79 17.60
CA CYS A 137 -19.48 3.60 17.32
C CYS A 137 -20.23 3.06 16.09
N CYS A 138 -21.53 2.78 16.25
CA CYS A 138 -22.44 2.55 15.13
C CYS A 138 -22.84 3.93 14.59
N THR A 139 -22.19 4.37 13.52
CA THR A 139 -22.43 5.69 12.96
C THR A 139 -23.19 5.56 11.66
N ARG A 140 -24.33 6.23 11.55
CA ARG A 140 -25.01 6.43 10.27
C ARG A 140 -24.21 7.42 9.44
N ILE A 141 -24.27 7.28 8.13
CA ILE A 141 -23.59 8.20 7.20
C ILE A 141 -24.00 9.65 7.45
N GLU A 142 -25.30 9.86 7.71
CA GLU A 142 -25.88 11.18 7.93
C GLU A 142 -25.46 11.83 9.25
N ASP A 143 -25.05 11.01 10.24
CA ASP A 143 -24.56 11.48 11.54
C ASP A 143 -23.08 11.92 11.51
N VAL A 144 -22.43 11.83 10.33
CA VAL A 144 -21.05 12.28 10.17
C VAL A 144 -21.00 13.80 10.16
N ASP A 145 -20.64 14.35 11.29
CA ASP A 145 -20.51 15.78 11.54
C ASP A 145 -19.08 16.18 11.95
N ARG A 146 -18.91 17.42 12.39
CA ARG A 146 -17.62 17.92 12.90
C ARG A 146 -17.14 17.13 14.12
N LYS A 147 -18.05 16.75 15.03
CA LYS A 147 -17.72 16.01 16.25
C LYS A 147 -17.18 14.62 15.87
N PHE A 148 -17.89 13.87 15.02
CA PHE A 148 -17.43 12.58 14.53
C PHE A 148 -16.03 12.68 13.86
N MET A 149 -15.81 13.72 13.03
CA MET A 149 -14.52 13.93 12.38
C MET A 149 -13.39 14.21 13.38
N GLN A 150 -13.69 14.90 14.49
CA GLN A 150 -12.71 15.15 15.56
C GLN A 150 -12.45 13.85 16.33
N ASP A 151 -13.47 13.13 16.78
CA ASP A 151 -13.35 11.86 17.49
C ASP A 151 -12.57 10.83 16.66
N PHE A 152 -12.81 10.81 15.33
CA PHE A 152 -12.03 9.98 14.41
C PHE A 152 -10.56 10.43 14.36
N LEU A 153 -10.28 11.73 14.28
CA LEU A 153 -8.92 12.25 14.29
C LEU A 153 -8.18 11.91 15.59
N ASP A 154 -8.85 11.99 16.72
CA ASP A 154 -8.31 11.66 18.04
C ASP A 154 -8.03 10.16 18.14
N SER A 155 -8.90 9.32 17.55
CA SER A 155 -8.63 7.88 17.44
C SER A 155 -7.35 7.52 16.69
N LEU A 156 -6.84 8.43 15.86
CA LEU A 156 -5.60 8.27 15.11
C LEU A 156 -4.36 8.72 15.90
N GLU A 157 -4.49 8.98 17.20
CA GLU A 157 -3.34 9.34 18.04
C GLU A 157 -2.23 8.28 17.96
N GLY A 158 -0.97 8.71 18.07
CA GLY A 158 0.21 7.86 17.87
C GLY A 158 0.60 7.62 16.40
N LEU A 159 -0.26 7.92 15.42
CA LEU A 159 0.12 7.82 14.01
C LEU A 159 0.87 9.06 13.52
N LYS A 160 1.76 8.85 12.53
CA LYS A 160 2.50 9.94 11.87
C LYS A 160 1.53 10.95 11.24
N PRO A 161 1.83 12.28 11.29
CA PRO A 161 0.94 13.32 10.80
C PRO A 161 0.43 13.11 9.37
N ASN A 162 1.32 12.74 8.45
CA ASN A 162 0.92 12.48 7.05
C ASN A 162 0.04 11.22 6.89
N THR A 163 0.13 10.27 7.82
CA THR A 163 -0.78 9.11 7.87
C THR A 163 -2.18 9.55 8.32
N LYS A 164 -2.27 10.44 9.33
CA LYS A 164 -3.55 11.05 9.74
C LYS A 164 -4.20 11.80 8.57
N VAL A 165 -3.42 12.61 7.85
CA VAL A 165 -3.92 13.31 6.64
C VAL A 165 -4.47 12.33 5.61
N GLN A 166 -3.81 11.19 5.40
CA GLN A 166 -4.27 10.19 4.43
C GLN A 166 -5.60 9.57 4.85
N TYR A 167 -5.78 9.17 6.11
CA TYR A 167 -7.06 8.67 6.63
C TYR A 167 -8.18 9.70 6.46
N MET A 168 -7.93 10.95 6.84
CA MET A 168 -8.90 12.04 6.70
C MET A 168 -9.27 12.32 5.23
N ARG A 169 -8.33 12.18 4.31
CA ARG A 169 -8.62 12.31 2.86
C ARG A 169 -9.54 11.20 2.36
N VAL A 170 -9.28 9.95 2.76
CA VAL A 170 -10.11 8.81 2.36
C VAL A 170 -11.52 8.95 2.96
N LEU A 171 -11.64 9.33 4.23
CA LEU A 171 -12.92 9.58 4.88
C LEU A 171 -13.70 10.71 4.17
N LYS A 172 -13.07 11.86 3.91
CA LYS A 172 -13.72 12.95 3.16
C LYS A 172 -14.11 12.55 1.73
N SER A 173 -13.32 11.69 1.10
CA SER A 173 -13.68 11.14 -0.23
C SER A 173 -14.90 10.22 -0.14
N THR A 174 -15.01 9.41 0.93
CA THR A 174 -16.18 8.58 1.21
C THR A 174 -17.45 9.43 1.40
N ILE A 175 -17.33 10.47 2.25
CA ILE A 175 -18.46 11.39 2.53
C ILE A 175 -18.93 12.09 1.24
N ARG A 176 -18.00 12.47 0.37
CA ARG A 176 -18.37 13.08 -0.93
C ARG A 176 -19.18 12.14 -1.79
N VAL A 177 -18.75 10.87 -1.90
CA VAL A 177 -19.51 9.85 -2.65
C VAL A 177 -20.88 9.62 -2.01
N ALA A 178 -20.97 9.60 -0.68
CA ALA A 178 -22.25 9.46 0.00
C ALA A 178 -23.19 10.64 -0.30
N ILE A 179 -22.69 11.86 -0.36
CA ILE A 179 -23.47 13.04 -0.77
C ILE A 179 -23.93 12.91 -2.23
N ASP A 180 -23.04 12.45 -3.11
CA ASP A 180 -23.37 12.22 -4.53
C ASP A 180 -24.43 11.09 -4.68
N ASP A 181 -24.47 10.13 -3.75
CA ASP A 181 -25.47 9.06 -3.65
C ASP A 181 -26.80 9.53 -2.97
N GLY A 182 -26.90 10.81 -2.57
CA GLY A 182 -28.13 11.44 -2.05
C GLY A 182 -28.25 11.50 -0.53
N PHE A 183 -27.23 11.08 0.24
CA PHE A 183 -27.25 11.20 1.71
C PHE A 183 -27.11 12.66 2.15
N GLN A 184 -27.93 13.06 3.14
CA GLN A 184 -27.91 14.41 3.72
C GLN A 184 -26.89 14.47 4.86
N ILE A 185 -25.72 15.02 4.60
CA ILE A 185 -24.62 15.11 5.57
C ILE A 185 -24.35 16.57 5.93
N ASN A 186 -24.21 16.85 7.23
CA ASN A 186 -23.95 18.20 7.70
C ASN A 186 -22.61 18.73 7.14
N PRO A 187 -22.60 19.88 6.41
CA PRO A 187 -21.40 20.41 5.76
C PRO A 187 -20.25 20.74 6.73
N ASN A 188 -20.50 20.85 8.03
CA ASN A 188 -19.49 21.19 9.04
C ASN A 188 -18.36 20.14 9.17
N TYR A 189 -18.53 18.90 8.64
CA TYR A 189 -17.46 17.90 8.55
C TYR A 189 -16.22 18.44 7.81
N ARG A 190 -16.38 19.45 6.94
CA ARG A 190 -15.32 20.07 6.14
C ARG A 190 -14.38 20.95 6.98
N THR A 191 -14.81 21.40 8.16
CA THR A 191 -14.10 22.38 8.98
C THR A 191 -12.73 21.86 9.48
N ILE A 192 -12.59 20.56 9.71
CA ILE A 192 -11.33 19.96 10.13
C ILE A 192 -10.41 19.82 8.91
N LYS A 193 -9.36 20.64 8.90
CA LYS A 193 -8.35 20.66 7.83
C LYS A 193 -7.00 20.26 8.40
N LEU A 194 -6.38 19.25 7.81
CA LEU A 194 -5.01 18.84 8.12
C LEU A 194 -4.08 19.21 6.97
N LYS A 195 -2.93 19.80 7.31
CA LYS A 195 -1.87 20.09 6.35
C LYS A 195 -0.87 18.94 6.32
N LEU A 196 -0.33 18.67 5.13
CA LEU A 196 0.81 17.76 4.99
C LEU A 196 2.03 18.41 5.65
N GLN A 197 2.74 17.63 6.44
CA GLN A 197 4.04 18.02 6.94
C GLN A 197 5.12 17.66 5.93
N GLU A 198 6.08 18.55 5.76
CA GLU A 198 7.27 18.25 4.99
C GLU A 198 8.04 17.11 5.66
N THR A 199 8.55 16.22 4.83
CA THR A 199 9.39 15.11 5.28
C THR A 199 10.81 15.33 4.80
N MET A 200 11.80 14.85 5.56
CA MET A 200 13.20 14.88 5.13
C MET A 200 13.32 14.33 3.70
N LYS A 201 14.07 15.03 2.87
CA LYS A 201 14.39 14.58 1.51
C LYS A 201 15.14 13.25 1.59
N ARG A 202 14.70 12.28 0.82
CA ARG A 202 15.26 10.92 0.78
C ARG A 202 16.21 10.79 -0.41
N SER A 203 17.22 11.67 -0.47
CA SER A 203 18.25 11.65 -1.50
C SER A 203 19.61 11.34 -0.90
N LEU A 204 20.48 10.71 -1.67
CA LEU A 204 21.87 10.49 -1.34
C LEU A 204 22.71 11.63 -1.88
N THR A 205 23.84 11.92 -1.21
CA THR A 205 24.89 12.81 -1.74
C THR A 205 25.65 12.12 -2.86
N ILE A 206 26.35 12.88 -3.68
CA ILE A 206 27.12 12.33 -4.79
C ILE A 206 28.18 11.32 -4.33
N GLU A 207 28.83 11.54 -3.19
CA GLU A 207 29.84 10.63 -2.62
C GLU A 207 29.22 9.27 -2.28
N LYS A 208 28.02 9.26 -1.68
CA LYS A 208 27.30 8.02 -1.39
C LYS A 208 26.87 7.30 -2.67
N VAL A 209 26.44 8.03 -3.70
CA VAL A 209 26.08 7.43 -5.00
C VAL A 209 27.28 6.81 -5.67
N ARG A 210 28.41 7.50 -5.68
CA ARG A 210 29.69 6.99 -6.20
C ARG A 210 30.17 5.77 -5.43
N ALA A 211 30.03 5.77 -4.11
CA ALA A 211 30.34 4.61 -3.29
C ALA A 211 29.48 3.39 -3.68
N ILE A 212 28.16 3.59 -3.91
CA ILE A 212 27.29 2.52 -4.41
C ILE A 212 27.71 2.10 -5.83
N PHE A 213 27.98 3.04 -6.72
CA PHE A 213 28.36 2.76 -8.10
C PHE A 213 29.65 1.94 -8.19
N ASN A 214 30.67 2.26 -7.39
CA ASN A 214 31.97 1.57 -7.39
C ASN A 214 31.95 0.29 -6.55
N ALA A 215 30.90 0.05 -5.74
CA ALA A 215 30.85 -1.12 -4.88
C ALA A 215 30.66 -2.41 -5.67
N THR A 216 31.40 -3.46 -5.26
CA THR A 216 31.23 -4.82 -5.77
C THR A 216 30.98 -5.77 -4.61
N TYR A 217 29.91 -6.56 -4.70
CA TYR A 217 29.52 -7.47 -3.65
C TYR A 217 29.59 -8.93 -4.09
N LYS A 218 30.25 -9.77 -3.31
CA LYS A 218 30.28 -11.23 -3.54
C LYS A 218 28.90 -11.87 -3.38
N ARG A 219 28.05 -11.30 -2.51
CA ARG A 219 26.68 -11.80 -2.29
C ARG A 219 25.74 -11.35 -3.41
N LYS A 220 25.26 -12.29 -4.23
CA LYS A 220 24.39 -12.06 -5.40
C LYS A 220 23.26 -11.05 -5.12
N ASN A 221 22.54 -11.19 -4.01
CA ASN A 221 21.39 -10.33 -3.70
C ASN A 221 21.79 -8.88 -3.37
N LEU A 222 22.99 -8.66 -2.79
CA LEU A 222 23.52 -7.30 -2.56
C LEU A 222 23.95 -6.68 -3.89
N GLN A 223 24.61 -7.47 -4.75
CA GLN A 223 25.03 -7.00 -6.08
C GLN A 223 23.81 -6.59 -6.92
N ILE A 224 22.75 -7.41 -6.93
CA ILE A 224 21.50 -7.06 -7.64
C ILE A 224 20.86 -5.80 -7.06
N ALA A 225 20.84 -5.63 -5.73
CA ALA A 225 20.29 -4.44 -5.11
C ALA A 225 21.08 -3.18 -5.51
N ARG A 226 22.41 -3.25 -5.49
CA ARG A 226 23.31 -2.19 -5.96
C ARG A 226 23.05 -1.83 -7.43
N ASP A 227 23.05 -2.83 -8.30
CA ASP A 227 22.88 -2.65 -9.74
C ASP A 227 21.50 -2.07 -10.06
N LEU A 228 20.46 -2.54 -9.37
CA LEU A 228 19.11 -2.00 -9.53
C LEU A 228 19.01 -0.54 -9.07
N PHE A 229 19.67 -0.17 -7.96
CA PHE A 229 19.69 1.23 -7.51
C PHE A 229 20.29 2.13 -8.57
N ILE A 230 21.44 1.76 -9.11
CA ILE A 230 22.15 2.50 -10.16
C ILE A 230 21.34 2.54 -11.46
N LEU A 231 20.76 1.41 -11.89
CA LEU A 231 19.89 1.36 -13.07
C LEU A 231 18.71 2.34 -12.93
N VAL A 232 18.07 2.36 -11.76
CA VAL A 232 16.95 3.29 -11.51
C VAL A 232 17.42 4.74 -11.55
N VAL A 233 18.62 5.07 -11.05
CA VAL A 233 19.20 6.42 -11.20
C VAL A 233 19.42 6.74 -12.67
N PHE A 234 20.06 5.86 -13.43
CA PHE A 234 20.35 6.05 -14.86
C PHE A 234 19.10 6.15 -15.72
N LEU A 235 18.00 5.53 -15.28
CA LEU A 235 16.68 5.64 -15.92
C LEU A 235 15.80 6.74 -15.26
N ARG A 236 16.40 7.83 -14.78
CA ARG A 236 15.72 9.02 -14.25
C ARG A 236 14.71 8.70 -13.13
N GLY A 237 15.02 7.73 -12.29
CA GLY A 237 14.13 7.34 -11.20
C GLY A 237 12.85 6.64 -11.63
N ILE A 238 12.90 5.77 -12.62
CA ILE A 238 11.78 4.93 -13.04
C ILE A 238 11.15 4.20 -11.85
N ASN A 239 9.81 4.05 -11.84
CA ASN A 239 9.15 3.28 -10.79
C ASN A 239 9.42 1.77 -10.96
N LEU A 240 9.64 1.09 -9.85
CA LEU A 240 9.92 -0.34 -9.84
C LEU A 240 8.83 -1.18 -10.52
N SER A 241 7.55 -0.82 -10.28
CA SER A 241 6.42 -1.50 -10.92
C SER A 241 6.40 -1.34 -12.44
N ASP A 242 6.89 -0.22 -12.94
CA ASP A 242 6.99 0.02 -14.38
C ASP A 242 8.20 -0.74 -14.92
N LEU A 243 9.39 -0.59 -14.31
CA LEU A 243 10.63 -1.27 -14.71
C LEU A 243 10.45 -2.80 -14.84
N PHE A 244 9.84 -3.44 -13.84
CA PHE A 244 9.63 -4.89 -13.86
C PHE A 244 8.59 -5.38 -14.88
N SER A 245 7.88 -4.48 -15.52
CA SER A 245 6.96 -4.83 -16.59
C SER A 245 7.46 -4.51 -17.98
N LEU A 246 8.63 -3.87 -18.09
CA LEU A 246 9.22 -3.55 -19.38
C LEU A 246 9.71 -4.82 -20.07
N THR A 247 9.45 -4.88 -21.36
CA THR A 247 9.88 -5.95 -22.25
C THR A 247 10.70 -5.40 -23.40
N GLU A 248 11.28 -6.24 -24.20
CA GLU A 248 12.00 -5.84 -25.42
C GLU A 248 11.11 -5.04 -26.39
N ASP A 249 9.80 -5.33 -26.41
CA ASP A 249 8.81 -4.57 -27.20
C ASP A 249 8.72 -3.09 -26.79
N ASN A 250 9.20 -2.75 -25.60
CA ASN A 250 9.27 -1.36 -25.15
C ASN A 250 10.52 -0.62 -25.66
N ILE A 251 11.45 -1.30 -26.34
CA ILE A 251 12.65 -0.66 -26.91
C ILE A 251 12.35 -0.23 -28.35
N VAL A 252 12.36 1.07 -28.59
CA VAL A 252 12.15 1.69 -29.90
C VAL A 252 13.28 2.70 -30.11
N ASP A 253 14.05 2.55 -31.16
CA ASP A 253 15.14 3.47 -31.56
C ASP A 253 16.10 3.82 -30.40
N GLY A 254 16.53 2.82 -29.63
CA GLY A 254 17.44 3.00 -28.48
C GLY A 254 16.79 3.70 -27.27
N ARG A 255 15.49 3.73 -27.22
CA ARG A 255 14.70 4.33 -26.14
C ARG A 255 13.74 3.32 -25.52
N ILE A 256 13.53 3.41 -24.22
CA ILE A 256 12.45 2.70 -23.53
C ILE A 256 11.19 3.55 -23.61
N VAL A 257 10.19 3.07 -24.34
CA VAL A 257 8.90 3.75 -24.55
C VAL A 257 7.79 2.95 -23.88
N TYR A 258 7.09 3.54 -22.91
CA TYR A 258 6.03 2.87 -22.18
C TYR A 258 5.00 3.83 -21.59
N ASN A 259 3.79 3.34 -21.37
CA ASN A 259 2.77 4.07 -20.62
C ASN A 259 2.87 3.74 -19.13
N ARG A 260 3.04 4.77 -18.29
CA ARG A 260 3.14 4.60 -16.83
C ARG A 260 1.87 3.96 -16.26
N LYS A 261 1.97 2.83 -15.58
CA LYS A 261 0.83 2.08 -15.01
C LYS A 261 -0.08 2.92 -14.09
N LYS A 262 0.50 3.86 -13.34
CA LYS A 262 -0.25 4.67 -12.38
C LYS A 262 -1.08 5.78 -13.03
N THR A 263 -0.56 6.42 -14.08
CA THR A 263 -1.12 7.66 -14.65
C THR A 263 -1.52 7.58 -16.12
N GLY A 264 -1.11 6.52 -16.83
CA GLY A 264 -1.31 6.39 -18.27
C GLY A 264 -0.42 7.31 -19.12
N LYS A 265 0.41 8.17 -18.50
CA LYS A 265 1.29 9.09 -19.23
C LYS A 265 2.36 8.32 -20.00
N LEU A 266 2.59 8.68 -21.26
CA LEU A 266 3.67 8.15 -22.08
C LEU A 266 5.02 8.65 -21.57
N TYR A 267 5.99 7.74 -21.49
CA TYR A 267 7.38 8.00 -21.15
C TYR A 267 8.28 7.52 -22.29
N SER A 268 9.31 8.29 -22.57
CA SER A 268 10.38 7.96 -23.49
C SER A 268 11.70 8.24 -22.80
N LEU A 269 12.48 7.19 -22.56
CA LEU A 269 13.75 7.21 -21.83
C LEU A 269 14.84 6.78 -22.78
N LYS A 270 15.80 7.65 -23.08
CA LYS A 270 17.00 7.25 -23.81
C LYS A 270 17.78 6.25 -22.98
N ILE A 271 18.19 5.15 -23.59
CA ILE A 271 19.05 4.15 -22.96
C ILE A 271 20.49 4.62 -23.13
N GLU A 272 21.09 5.07 -22.04
CA GLU A 272 22.51 5.40 -22.03
C GLU A 272 23.35 4.10 -21.94
N PRO A 273 24.62 4.09 -22.44
CA PRO A 273 25.45 2.88 -22.49
C PRO A 273 25.55 2.15 -21.14
N GLU A 274 25.72 2.88 -20.06
CA GLU A 274 25.85 2.34 -18.71
C GLU A 274 24.53 1.68 -18.20
N ALA A 275 23.40 2.19 -18.63
CA ALA A 275 22.10 1.58 -18.36
C ALA A 275 21.90 0.32 -19.22
N GLN A 276 22.38 0.34 -20.48
CA GLN A 276 22.32 -0.81 -21.37
C GLN A 276 23.10 -2.00 -20.82
N GLU A 277 24.29 -1.79 -20.29
CA GLU A 277 25.10 -2.84 -19.66
C GLU A 277 24.34 -3.55 -18.52
N LEU A 278 23.65 -2.79 -17.68
CA LEU A 278 22.86 -3.34 -16.59
C LEU A 278 21.60 -4.07 -17.09
N ILE A 279 20.96 -3.57 -18.14
CA ILE A 279 19.84 -4.23 -18.80
C ILE A 279 20.31 -5.56 -19.38
N ASP A 280 21.41 -5.59 -20.13
CA ASP A 280 21.96 -6.80 -20.75
C ASP A 280 22.36 -7.85 -19.71
N LYS A 281 22.84 -7.40 -18.56
CA LYS A 281 23.19 -8.28 -17.44
C LYS A 281 21.99 -8.96 -16.79
N TYR A 282 20.82 -8.31 -16.76
CA TYR A 282 19.65 -8.77 -16.01
C TYR A 282 18.43 -9.09 -16.87
N LYS A 283 18.49 -8.90 -18.19
CA LYS A 283 17.41 -9.31 -19.08
C LYS A 283 17.23 -10.82 -19.01
N SER A 284 15.99 -11.28 -19.02
CA SER A 284 15.65 -12.70 -19.03
C SER A 284 14.32 -12.91 -19.76
N GLY A 285 14.33 -13.84 -20.73
CA GLY A 285 13.22 -13.97 -21.66
C GLY A 285 12.94 -12.62 -22.33
N ARG A 286 11.69 -12.20 -22.35
CA ARG A 286 11.29 -10.91 -22.94
C ARG A 286 11.46 -9.70 -22.01
N TYR A 287 11.77 -9.91 -20.72
CA TYR A 287 11.81 -8.82 -19.73
C TYR A 287 13.18 -8.14 -19.64
N LEU A 288 13.21 -6.81 -19.56
CA LEU A 288 14.45 -6.03 -19.49
C LEU A 288 15.15 -6.13 -18.14
N PHE A 289 14.43 -6.39 -17.05
CA PHE A 289 15.02 -6.60 -15.74
C PHE A 289 14.31 -7.72 -14.99
N HIS A 290 14.89 -8.91 -15.02
CA HIS A 290 14.30 -10.11 -14.42
C HIS A 290 15.35 -10.99 -13.73
N PRO A 291 15.97 -10.53 -12.62
CA PRO A 291 17.06 -11.22 -11.94
C PRO A 291 16.65 -12.54 -11.26
N TYR A 292 15.35 -12.81 -11.14
CA TYR A 292 14.77 -14.03 -10.54
C TYR A 292 13.47 -14.40 -11.24
N GLU A 293 13.14 -15.69 -11.28
CA GLU A 293 11.89 -16.20 -11.87
C GLU A 293 10.61 -15.65 -11.23
N ASN A 294 10.65 -15.36 -9.91
CA ASN A 294 9.51 -14.83 -9.17
C ASN A 294 9.69 -13.36 -8.83
N GLN A 295 9.07 -12.47 -9.60
CA GLN A 295 9.15 -11.01 -9.41
C GLN A 295 8.69 -10.50 -8.04
N LYS A 296 7.72 -11.15 -7.39
CA LYS A 296 7.28 -10.76 -6.04
C LYS A 296 8.41 -10.97 -5.02
N LYS A 297 9.14 -12.08 -5.15
CA LYS A 297 10.33 -12.38 -4.35
C LYS A 297 11.44 -11.34 -4.57
N VAL A 298 11.58 -10.82 -5.80
CA VAL A 298 12.56 -9.78 -6.15
C VAL A 298 12.34 -8.52 -5.32
N THR A 299 11.10 -8.03 -5.24
CA THR A 299 10.77 -6.79 -4.52
C THR A 299 11.13 -6.90 -3.04
N ASP A 300 10.77 -8.00 -2.39
CA ASP A 300 11.00 -8.20 -0.95
C ASP A 300 12.49 -8.35 -0.62
N ILE A 301 13.21 -9.16 -1.41
CA ILE A 301 14.66 -9.38 -1.24
C ILE A 301 15.40 -8.07 -1.47
N ILE A 302 15.13 -7.37 -2.57
CA ILE A 302 15.87 -6.16 -2.94
C ILE A 302 15.58 -5.03 -1.96
N CYS A 303 14.33 -4.81 -1.55
CA CYS A 303 13.98 -3.78 -0.57
C CYS A 303 14.68 -4.00 0.77
N SER A 304 14.86 -5.26 1.20
CA SER A 304 15.61 -5.57 2.42
C SER A 304 17.11 -5.33 2.24
N LYS A 305 17.68 -5.65 1.07
CA LYS A 305 19.12 -5.53 0.80
C LYS A 305 19.58 -4.11 0.53
N MET A 306 18.70 -3.21 0.06
CA MET A 306 19.03 -1.77 -0.07
C MET A 306 19.59 -1.17 1.22
N LYS A 307 19.05 -1.55 2.36
CA LYS A 307 19.48 -1.06 3.69
C LYS A 307 20.83 -1.66 4.15
N MET A 308 21.32 -2.65 3.46
CA MET A 308 22.57 -3.38 3.78
C MET A 308 23.72 -3.02 2.85
N LEU A 309 23.51 -2.11 1.89
CA LEU A 309 24.59 -1.65 1.04
C LEU A 309 25.61 -0.88 1.89
N HIS A 310 26.86 -1.28 1.78
CA HIS A 310 27.97 -0.76 2.58
C HIS A 310 29.13 -0.34 1.67
N TYR A 311 30.03 0.49 2.20
CA TYR A 311 31.26 0.86 1.53
C TYR A 311 32.14 -0.36 1.37
N THR A 312 32.70 -0.56 0.17
CA THR A 312 33.56 -1.71 -0.15
C THR A 312 35.05 -1.36 -0.16
N SER A 313 35.39 -0.07 -0.03
CA SER A 313 36.77 0.44 -0.04
C SER A 313 36.88 1.73 0.78
N GLY A 314 38.11 2.17 1.06
CA GLY A 314 38.42 3.36 1.85
C GLY A 314 38.26 3.17 3.35
N GLU A 315 38.42 4.26 4.10
CA GLU A 315 38.35 4.28 5.58
C GLU A 315 37.01 3.78 6.14
N LYS A 316 35.91 4.00 5.38
CA LYS A 316 34.56 3.58 5.76
C LYS A 316 34.20 2.17 5.31
N SER A 317 35.17 1.36 4.85
CA SER A 317 34.90 0.01 4.37
C SER A 317 34.18 -0.82 5.43
N GLY A 318 33.04 -1.44 5.04
CA GLY A 318 32.15 -2.19 5.93
C GLY A 318 31.01 -1.39 6.57
N GLU A 319 31.08 -0.05 6.60
CA GLU A 319 29.99 0.78 7.11
C GLU A 319 28.81 0.81 6.16
N ILE A 320 27.59 0.79 6.71
CA ILE A 320 26.36 0.92 5.90
C ILE A 320 26.27 2.34 5.34
N ILE A 321 26.04 2.45 4.03
CA ILE A 321 25.97 3.74 3.32
C ILE A 321 24.75 4.54 3.79
N GLU A 322 23.59 3.89 3.91
CA GLU A 322 22.37 4.54 4.38
C GLU A 322 21.37 3.49 4.93
N PRO A 323 21.19 3.38 6.27
CA PRO A 323 20.39 2.32 6.88
C PRO A 323 18.88 2.44 6.62
N LYS A 324 18.41 3.61 6.19
CA LYS A 324 16.99 3.85 5.85
C LYS A 324 16.72 3.81 4.35
N MET A 325 17.73 3.49 3.55
CA MET A 325 17.63 3.52 2.10
C MET A 325 16.57 2.55 1.56
N THR A 326 15.80 3.05 0.63
CA THR A 326 14.86 2.28 -0.19
C THR A 326 15.12 2.61 -1.66
N LEU A 327 14.65 1.77 -2.57
CA LEU A 327 14.85 2.04 -4.01
C LEU A 327 14.23 3.37 -4.46
N TYR A 328 13.20 3.86 -3.77
CA TYR A 328 12.60 5.17 -4.07
C TYR A 328 13.58 6.34 -3.84
N TRP A 329 14.61 6.16 -3.04
CA TRP A 329 15.69 7.15 -2.89
C TRP A 329 16.42 7.40 -4.20
N ALA A 330 16.59 6.41 -5.06
CA ALA A 330 17.22 6.58 -6.37
C ALA A 330 16.53 7.68 -7.20
N ARG A 331 15.20 7.72 -7.16
CA ARG A 331 14.42 8.78 -7.84
C ARG A 331 14.63 10.16 -7.23
N HIS A 332 14.66 10.26 -5.90
CA HIS A 332 14.96 11.51 -5.23
C HIS A 332 16.40 11.95 -5.46
N THR A 333 17.31 11.00 -5.46
CA THR A 333 18.74 11.24 -5.71
C THR A 333 18.96 11.81 -7.12
N TRP A 334 18.38 11.18 -8.16
CA TRP A 334 18.47 11.73 -9.52
C TRP A 334 17.97 13.18 -9.57
N ALA A 335 16.82 13.46 -8.97
CA ALA A 335 16.26 14.81 -8.97
C ALA A 335 17.12 15.83 -8.19
N THR A 336 17.75 15.40 -7.09
CA THR A 336 18.63 16.26 -6.28
C THR A 336 19.92 16.54 -7.01
N LEU A 337 20.57 15.50 -7.56
CA LEU A 337 21.81 15.68 -8.36
C LEU A 337 21.56 16.54 -9.60
N ALA A 338 20.42 16.35 -10.28
CA ALA A 338 20.04 17.19 -11.41
C ALA A 338 19.89 18.67 -10.98
N TYR A 339 19.30 18.91 -9.81
CA TYR A 339 19.16 20.26 -9.26
C TYR A 339 20.51 20.87 -8.87
N GLU A 340 21.43 20.10 -8.28
CA GLU A 340 22.80 20.51 -7.95
C GLU A 340 23.65 20.85 -9.19
N LEU A 341 23.29 20.29 -10.35
CA LEU A 341 23.91 20.56 -11.66
C LEU A 341 23.22 21.70 -12.42
N ASP A 342 22.46 22.54 -11.74
CA ASP A 342 21.75 23.69 -12.29
C ASP A 342 20.78 23.34 -13.43
N ILE A 343 20.25 22.10 -13.43
CA ILE A 343 19.20 21.71 -14.38
C ILE A 343 17.89 22.38 -13.99
N PRO A 344 17.21 23.07 -14.93
CA PRO A 344 15.94 23.75 -14.65
C PRO A 344 14.88 22.82 -14.06
N ARG A 345 14.10 23.34 -13.10
CA ARG A 345 13.09 22.54 -12.37
C ARG A 345 11.99 21.97 -13.25
N ASP A 346 11.64 22.65 -14.32
CA ASP A 346 10.70 22.17 -15.34
C ASP A 346 11.24 20.94 -16.07
N VAL A 347 12.53 20.94 -16.47
CA VAL A 347 13.21 19.79 -17.08
C VAL A 347 13.28 18.61 -16.09
N ILE A 348 13.61 18.87 -14.82
CA ILE A 348 13.62 17.84 -13.77
C ILE A 348 12.21 17.27 -13.58
N SER A 349 11.19 18.12 -13.49
CA SER A 349 9.78 17.72 -13.35
C SER A 349 9.31 16.88 -14.52
N GLU A 350 9.67 17.27 -15.74
CA GLU A 350 9.39 16.53 -16.97
C GLU A 350 10.11 15.18 -16.97
N GLY A 351 11.39 15.14 -16.64
CA GLY A 351 12.18 13.91 -16.51
C GLY A 351 11.59 12.92 -15.51
N LEU A 352 11.02 13.42 -14.42
CA LEU A 352 10.26 12.64 -13.45
C LEU A 352 8.83 12.31 -13.92
N GLY A 353 8.38 12.90 -15.04
CA GLY A 353 7.03 12.73 -15.60
C GLY A 353 5.92 13.31 -14.74
N HIS A 354 6.20 14.35 -13.99
CA HIS A 354 5.17 15.15 -13.37
C HIS A 354 4.49 16.04 -14.42
N SER A 355 3.21 16.35 -14.23
CA SER A 355 2.56 17.40 -15.00
C SER A 355 3.06 18.76 -14.51
N PHE A 356 3.57 19.59 -15.41
CA PHE A 356 4.05 20.93 -15.11
C PHE A 356 3.11 21.96 -15.73
N GLY A 357 2.74 22.99 -14.98
CA GLY A 357 1.90 24.07 -15.47
C GLY A 357 0.39 23.78 -15.46
N ALA A 358 -0.39 24.76 -15.93
CA ALA A 358 -1.82 24.58 -16.17
C ALA A 358 -2.02 23.49 -17.24
N ALA A 359 -3.01 22.63 -17.05
CA ALA A 359 -3.29 21.51 -17.96
C ALA A 359 -3.40 21.93 -19.44
N VAL A 360 -3.82 23.18 -19.70
CA VAL A 360 -3.96 23.76 -21.02
C VAL A 360 -2.61 24.01 -21.69
N THR A 361 -1.62 24.54 -20.99
CA THR A 361 -0.29 24.85 -21.55
C THR A 361 0.48 23.56 -21.90
N GLY A 362 0.33 22.50 -21.11
CA GLY A 362 0.97 21.20 -21.35
C GLY A 362 0.52 20.50 -22.64
N VAL A 363 -0.64 20.87 -23.19
CA VAL A 363 -1.14 20.31 -24.46
C VAL A 363 -0.41 20.90 -25.67
N TYR A 364 0.07 22.14 -25.57
CA TYR A 364 0.73 22.86 -26.66
C TYR A 364 2.26 22.71 -26.68
N ILE A 365 2.87 22.32 -25.57
CA ILE A 365 4.32 22.14 -25.48
C ILE A 365 4.66 20.68 -25.78
N ARG A 366 5.27 20.44 -26.94
CA ARG A 366 5.87 19.13 -27.26
C ARG A 366 6.95 18.83 -26.21
N THR A 367 6.88 17.70 -25.52
CA THR A 367 7.93 17.22 -24.61
C THR A 367 9.28 17.27 -25.33
N ASN A 368 10.23 18.01 -24.78
CA ASN A 368 11.55 18.11 -25.39
C ASN A 368 12.45 17.03 -24.82
N ASP A 369 12.29 15.78 -25.32
CA ASP A 369 13.09 14.63 -24.91
C ASP A 369 14.59 14.96 -24.94
N LYS A 370 15.08 15.78 -25.89
CA LYS A 370 16.50 16.16 -25.99
C LYS A 370 17.01 16.89 -24.75
N LYS A 371 16.22 17.83 -24.17
CA LYS A 371 16.62 18.54 -22.93
C LYS A 371 16.69 17.60 -21.74
N VAL A 372 15.73 16.71 -21.63
CA VAL A 372 15.67 15.72 -20.53
C VAL A 372 16.78 14.68 -20.70
N ASP A 373 17.08 14.25 -21.90
CA ASP A 373 18.18 13.31 -22.18
C ASP A 373 19.54 13.95 -21.87
N ALA A 374 19.75 15.21 -22.28
CA ALA A 374 20.96 15.97 -21.93
C ALA A 374 21.10 16.16 -20.42
N ALA A 375 20.01 16.43 -19.72
CA ALA A 375 19.99 16.49 -18.26
C ALA A 375 20.37 15.14 -17.61
N ASN A 376 19.82 14.04 -18.12
CA ASN A 376 20.17 12.70 -17.62
C ASN A 376 21.63 12.37 -17.86
N ARG A 377 22.16 12.68 -19.06
CA ARG A 377 23.58 12.48 -19.37
C ARG A 377 24.49 13.26 -18.41
N LYS A 378 24.19 14.53 -18.12
CA LYS A 378 24.94 15.31 -17.13
C LYS A 378 24.98 14.65 -15.74
N VAL A 379 23.85 14.11 -15.29
CA VAL A 379 23.80 13.39 -13.99
C VAL A 379 24.66 12.12 -14.04
N ILE A 380 24.59 11.36 -15.11
CA ILE A 380 25.41 10.15 -15.27
C ILE A 380 26.89 10.52 -15.30
N ASP A 381 27.28 11.49 -16.12
CA ASP A 381 28.67 11.97 -16.20
C ASP A 381 29.19 12.46 -14.84
N TYR A 382 28.35 13.15 -14.07
CA TYR A 382 28.70 13.59 -12.71
C TYR A 382 28.97 12.43 -11.76
N ILE A 383 28.23 11.32 -11.91
CA ILE A 383 28.50 10.10 -11.14
C ILE A 383 29.81 9.46 -11.57
N LEU A 384 30.10 9.44 -12.88
CA LEU A 384 31.26 8.78 -13.46
C LEU A 384 32.59 9.54 -13.30
N GLN A 385 32.56 10.88 -13.12
CA GLN A 385 33.75 11.77 -13.09
C GLN A 385 34.81 11.43 -12.02
N CYS A 386 34.61 10.44 -11.17
CA CYS A 386 35.63 9.98 -10.19
C CYS A 386 36.52 8.86 -10.68
N GLN A 387 36.54 8.54 -11.98
CA GLN A 387 37.42 7.50 -12.56
C GLN A 387 38.68 8.06 -13.23
N ARG A 388 38.95 9.35 -13.03
CA ARG A 388 40.22 9.95 -13.49
C ARG A 388 41.15 10.26 -12.34
#